data_b37aa96f4f76eda4b906749a07d5cdde
#
_entry.id   b37aa96f4f76eda4b906749a07d5cdde
#
_cell.length_a   1.000
_cell.length_b   1.000
_cell.length_c   1.000
_cell.angle_alpha   90.00
_cell.angle_beta   90.00
_cell.angle_gamma   90.00
#
_symmetry.space_group_name_H-M   'P 1'
#
loop_
_entity.id
_entity.type
_entity.pdbx_description
1 polymer ?
#
loop_
_entity_poly.entity_id
_entity_poly.type
_entity_poly.pdbx_seq_one_letter_code
_entity_poly.pdbx_strand_id
1 'polypeptide(L)'
;KDFQERFGVNEIEHSMKFDNYCSFNPFVGERTLLNGNQCAFIEPLEATATGLYLWIARVGYDRFINKVDIPQCLQILHKEVNSIENFVLWHYKTGSKFDSPFWNYVKTIPFTPIEKPVGEENYGQWGKESFDNWEENT
;
A
#
# COMPACT_ATOMS: atom_id res chain seq x y z
N LYS A 1 -3.53 -9.33 -23.69
CA LYS A 1 -4.19 -9.25 -25.00
C LYS A 1 -4.34 -7.78 -25.42
N ASP A 2 -5.01 -6.92 -24.65
CA ASP A 2 -5.16 -5.48 -24.96
C ASP A 2 -3.82 -4.75 -25.12
N PHE A 3 -2.83 -5.03 -24.27
CA PHE A 3 -1.49 -4.48 -24.39
C PHE A 3 -0.81 -4.88 -25.71
N GLN A 4 -0.89 -6.15 -26.08
CA GLN A 4 -0.30 -6.65 -27.32
C GLN A 4 -0.95 -6.00 -28.56
N GLU A 5 -2.27 -5.90 -28.57
CA GLU A 5 -3.01 -5.25 -29.64
C GLU A 5 -2.70 -3.75 -29.77
N ARG A 6 -2.61 -3.07 -28.61
CA ARG A 6 -2.40 -1.61 -28.55
C ARG A 6 -0.99 -1.18 -28.92
N PHE A 7 0.02 -1.97 -28.56
CA PHE A 7 1.43 -1.64 -28.75
C PHE A 7 2.10 -2.47 -29.85
N GLY A 8 1.36 -3.30 -30.58
CA GLY A 8 1.90 -4.14 -31.64
C GLY A 8 2.89 -5.21 -31.16
N VAL A 9 2.79 -5.61 -29.89
CA VAL A 9 3.68 -6.62 -29.30
C VAL A 9 3.17 -8.00 -29.67
N ASN A 10 3.94 -8.75 -30.45
CA ASN A 10 3.52 -10.07 -30.90
C ASN A 10 3.77 -11.17 -29.87
N GLU A 11 4.77 -11.01 -29.02
CA GLU A 11 5.20 -12.01 -28.06
C GLU A 11 5.53 -11.38 -26.70
N ILE A 12 5.17 -12.07 -25.62
CA ILE A 12 5.56 -11.72 -24.24
C ILE A 12 6.58 -12.77 -23.80
N GLU A 13 7.84 -12.37 -23.71
CA GLU A 13 8.93 -13.27 -23.32
C GLU A 13 8.82 -13.72 -21.87
N HIS A 14 8.40 -12.80 -20.99
CA HIS A 14 8.29 -13.07 -19.57
C HIS A 14 7.03 -12.47 -18.98
N SER A 15 6.36 -13.22 -18.12
CA SER A 15 5.28 -12.70 -17.27
C SER A 15 5.53 -13.13 -15.83
N MET A 16 5.27 -12.23 -14.91
CA MET A 16 5.36 -12.48 -13.47
C MET A 16 4.01 -12.19 -12.83
N LYS A 17 3.59 -13.09 -11.95
CA LYS A 17 2.47 -12.83 -11.04
C LYS A 17 3.04 -12.52 -9.66
N PHE A 18 2.43 -11.57 -9.00
CA PHE A 18 2.73 -11.24 -7.62
C PHE A 18 1.44 -10.90 -6.89
N ASP A 19 1.45 -11.13 -5.59
CA ASP A 19 0.36 -10.77 -4.70
C ASP A 19 0.89 -9.76 -3.68
N ASN A 20 0.02 -8.85 -3.24
CA ASN A 20 0.31 -8.03 -2.08
C ASN A 20 0.50 -8.93 -0.86
N TYR A 21 1.48 -8.65 -0.04
CA TYR A 21 1.69 -9.36 1.20
C TYR A 21 2.34 -8.48 2.27
N CYS A 22 2.12 -8.86 3.52
CA CYS A 22 2.85 -8.35 4.65
C CYS A 22 3.32 -9.52 5.52
N SER A 23 4.58 -9.51 5.90
CA SER A 23 5.11 -10.49 6.85
C SER A 23 4.38 -10.37 8.17
N PHE A 24 3.90 -11.50 8.69
CA PHE A 24 3.28 -11.53 10.02
C PHE A 24 4.23 -11.04 11.12
N ASN A 25 5.50 -11.42 11.00
CA ASN A 25 6.56 -10.95 11.89
C ASN A 25 7.87 -10.77 11.11
N PRO A 26 8.24 -9.53 10.74
CA PRO A 26 9.48 -9.25 10.03
C PRO A 26 10.70 -9.16 10.97
N PHE A 27 10.53 -9.30 12.27
CA PHE A 27 11.65 -9.32 13.20
C PHE A 27 12.35 -10.68 13.20
N VAL A 28 13.65 -10.67 12.94
CA VAL A 28 14.52 -11.85 13.01
C VAL A 28 15.38 -11.75 14.27
N GLY A 29 14.97 -12.52 15.28
CA GLY A 29 15.55 -12.37 16.61
C GLY A 29 15.26 -10.99 17.21
N GLU A 30 16.18 -10.50 18.05
CA GLU A 30 15.97 -9.27 18.80
C GLU A 30 16.58 -8.01 18.13
N ARG A 31 17.40 -8.21 17.09
CA ARG A 31 18.27 -7.14 16.55
C ARG A 31 18.09 -6.85 15.06
N THR A 32 17.24 -7.61 14.39
CA THR A 32 17.09 -7.49 12.94
C THR A 32 15.63 -7.28 12.60
N LEU A 33 15.37 -6.30 11.75
CA LEU A 33 14.07 -6.08 11.11
C LEU A 33 14.26 -6.19 9.60
N LEU A 34 13.52 -7.07 8.95
CA LEU A 34 13.45 -7.15 7.50
C LEU A 34 12.79 -5.88 6.95
N ASN A 35 13.29 -5.38 5.82
CA ASN A 35 12.73 -4.22 5.14
C ASN A 35 12.53 -4.52 3.64
N GLY A 36 11.93 -3.57 2.93
CA GLY A 36 11.62 -3.73 1.50
C GLY A 36 10.68 -4.92 1.26
N ASN A 37 10.83 -5.53 0.10
CA ASN A 37 10.01 -6.66 -0.32
C ASN A 37 10.15 -7.91 0.58
N GLN A 38 11.07 -7.95 1.51
CA GLN A 38 11.15 -9.05 2.50
C GLN A 38 10.18 -8.83 3.67
N CYS A 39 9.80 -7.59 3.94
CA CYS A 39 8.86 -7.25 4.99
C CYS A 39 7.43 -7.18 4.45
N ALA A 40 7.22 -6.40 3.40
CA ALA A 40 5.92 -6.26 2.77
C ALA A 40 6.08 -5.86 1.31
N PHE A 41 5.15 -6.31 0.48
CA PHE A 41 5.02 -5.89 -0.89
C PHE A 41 3.59 -5.44 -1.15
N ILE A 42 3.44 -4.22 -1.61
CA ILE A 42 2.17 -3.65 -2.06
C ILE A 42 2.37 -3.16 -3.48
N GLU A 43 1.38 -3.34 -4.31
CA GLU A 43 1.38 -2.83 -5.67
C GLU A 43 1.88 -1.38 -5.73
N PRO A 44 2.85 -1.04 -6.62
CA PRO A 44 3.56 0.24 -6.61
C PRO A 44 2.74 1.39 -7.23
N LEU A 45 1.45 1.49 -6.91
CA LEU A 45 0.65 2.64 -7.27
C LEU A 45 1.16 3.86 -6.50
N GLU A 46 1.38 4.97 -7.19
CA GLU A 46 1.85 6.25 -6.61
C GLU A 46 3.15 6.13 -5.77
N ALA A 47 4.01 5.16 -6.08
CA ALA A 47 5.25 4.88 -5.34
C ALA A 47 5.04 4.60 -3.83
N THR A 48 3.87 4.13 -3.42
CA THR A 48 3.50 3.83 -2.03
C THR A 48 4.50 2.91 -1.34
N ALA A 49 5.11 1.98 -2.08
CA ALA A 49 6.14 1.09 -1.56
C ALA A 49 7.34 1.83 -0.95
N THR A 50 7.75 2.96 -1.53
CA THR A 50 8.86 3.77 -0.99
C THR A 50 8.49 4.36 0.36
N GLY A 51 7.28 4.88 0.50
CA GLY A 51 6.75 5.37 1.78
C GLY A 51 6.72 4.27 2.83
N LEU A 52 6.23 3.08 2.45
CA LEU A 52 6.19 1.92 3.34
C LEU A 52 7.58 1.53 3.86
N TYR A 53 8.61 1.54 3.01
CA TYR A 53 9.97 1.18 3.43
C TYR A 53 10.55 2.18 4.44
N LEU A 54 10.21 3.46 4.32
CA LEU A 54 10.57 4.47 5.32
C LEU A 54 9.82 4.25 6.64
N TRP A 55 8.56 3.83 6.58
CA TRP A 55 7.79 3.45 7.77
C TRP A 55 8.38 2.23 8.47
N ILE A 56 8.75 1.21 7.73
CA ILE A 56 9.42 0.02 8.29
C ILE A 56 10.73 0.43 8.99
N ALA A 57 11.51 1.32 8.38
CA ALA A 57 12.72 1.84 9.00
C ALA A 57 12.41 2.61 10.29
N ARG A 58 11.31 3.38 10.33
CA ARG A 58 10.85 4.07 11.55
C ARG A 58 10.45 3.09 12.64
N VAL A 59 9.72 2.04 12.31
CA VAL A 59 9.38 0.96 13.25
C VAL A 59 10.65 0.31 13.81
N GLY A 60 11.67 0.11 12.97
CA GLY A 60 12.98 -0.36 13.41
C GLY A 60 13.64 0.60 14.41
N TYR A 61 13.61 1.88 14.14
CA TYR A 61 14.11 2.90 15.07
C TYR A 61 13.37 2.84 16.41
N ASP A 62 12.05 2.78 16.38
CA ASP A 62 11.24 2.71 17.60
C ASP A 62 11.56 1.45 18.41
N ARG A 63 11.74 0.30 17.75
CA ARG A 63 12.14 -0.96 18.42
C ARG A 63 13.53 -0.87 19.01
N PHE A 64 14.53 -0.46 18.23
CA PHE A 64 15.94 -0.61 18.60
C PHE A 64 16.44 0.54 19.48
N ILE A 65 15.96 1.75 19.25
CA ILE A 65 16.39 2.94 19.98
C ILE A 65 15.42 3.29 21.11
N ASN A 66 14.13 3.42 20.81
CA ASN A 66 13.11 3.81 21.79
C ASN A 66 12.62 2.62 22.65
N LYS A 67 13.07 1.40 22.36
CA LYS A 67 12.75 0.17 23.10
C LYS A 67 11.25 -0.18 23.11
N VAL A 68 10.51 0.24 22.10
CA VAL A 68 9.13 -0.18 21.93
C VAL A 68 9.08 -1.70 21.75
N ASP A 69 8.11 -2.36 22.35
CA ASP A 69 8.00 -3.82 22.27
C ASP A 69 7.58 -4.30 20.85
N ILE A 70 7.91 -5.56 20.55
CA ILE A 70 7.63 -6.13 19.23
C ILE A 70 6.12 -6.17 18.93
N PRO A 71 5.23 -6.59 19.83
CA PRO A 71 3.79 -6.56 19.56
C PRO A 71 3.27 -5.19 19.15
N GLN A 72 3.69 -4.14 19.83
CA GLN A 72 3.29 -2.76 19.50
C GLN A 72 3.88 -2.32 18.15
N CYS A 73 5.13 -2.66 17.85
CA CYS A 73 5.75 -2.43 16.55
C CYS A 73 4.98 -3.12 15.42
N LEU A 74 4.56 -4.38 15.62
CA LEU A 74 3.78 -5.14 14.64
C LEU A 74 2.40 -4.52 14.43
N GLN A 75 1.74 -4.08 15.49
CA GLN A 75 0.45 -3.40 15.38
C GLN A 75 0.55 -2.13 14.52
N ILE A 76 1.57 -1.31 14.76
CA ILE A 76 1.83 -0.10 13.97
C ILE A 76 2.08 -0.47 12.50
N LEU A 77 2.96 -1.43 12.25
CA LEU A 77 3.30 -1.87 10.88
C LEU A 77 2.10 -2.40 10.13
N HIS A 78 1.34 -3.32 10.71
CA HIS A 78 0.18 -3.91 10.05
C HIS A 78 -0.92 -2.86 9.79
N LYS A 79 -1.11 -1.92 10.71
CA LYS A 79 -2.04 -0.82 10.51
C LYS A 79 -1.65 0.05 9.31
N GLU A 80 -0.36 0.36 9.18
CA GLU A 80 0.15 1.17 8.05
C GLU A 80 0.02 0.43 6.72
N VAL A 81 0.40 -0.84 6.66
CA VAL A 81 0.23 -1.68 5.46
C VAL A 81 -1.24 -1.71 5.03
N ASN A 82 -2.15 -1.96 5.96
CA ASN A 82 -3.58 -2.00 5.67
C ASN A 82 -4.11 -0.63 5.19
N SER A 83 -3.59 0.47 5.74
CA SER A 83 -3.92 1.82 5.29
C SER A 83 -3.51 2.05 3.83
N ILE A 84 -2.30 1.64 3.47
CA ILE A 84 -1.78 1.76 2.10
C ILE A 84 -2.57 0.85 1.14
N GLU A 85 -2.90 -0.37 1.52
CA GLU A 85 -3.73 -1.27 0.70
C GLU A 85 -5.11 -0.67 0.43
N ASN A 86 -5.74 -0.07 1.43
CA ASN A 86 -7.01 0.63 1.27
C ASN A 86 -6.88 1.85 0.34
N PHE A 87 -5.80 2.61 0.46
CA PHE A 87 -5.51 3.73 -0.43
C PHE A 87 -5.36 3.29 -1.89
N VAL A 88 -4.62 2.22 -2.15
CA VAL A 88 -4.48 1.64 -3.49
C VAL A 88 -5.84 1.16 -4.00
N LEU A 89 -6.60 0.43 -3.17
CA LEU A 89 -7.91 -0.07 -3.55
C LEU A 89 -8.88 1.07 -3.87
N TRP A 90 -8.84 2.16 -3.11
CA TRP A 90 -9.65 3.34 -3.38
C TRP A 90 -9.40 3.90 -4.79
N HIS A 91 -8.13 4.03 -5.20
CA HIS A 91 -7.78 4.48 -6.55
C HIS A 91 -8.37 3.57 -7.64
N TYR A 92 -8.30 2.26 -7.43
CA TYR A 92 -8.89 1.30 -8.37
C TYR A 92 -10.41 1.40 -8.42
N LYS A 93 -11.08 1.61 -7.29
CA LYS A 93 -12.55 1.68 -7.24
C LYS A 93 -13.10 2.97 -7.84
N THR A 94 -12.41 4.07 -7.68
CA THR A 94 -12.89 5.41 -8.03
C THR A 94 -12.25 5.96 -9.31
N GLY A 95 -11.03 5.55 -9.63
CA GLY A 95 -10.23 6.13 -10.70
C GLY A 95 -10.58 5.68 -12.11
N SER A 96 -11.37 4.62 -12.31
CA SER A 96 -11.63 4.09 -13.64
C SER A 96 -13.07 4.29 -14.11
N LYS A 97 -13.21 4.85 -15.30
CA LYS A 97 -14.47 4.94 -16.06
C LYS A 97 -14.65 3.76 -17.03
N PHE A 98 -13.69 2.84 -17.11
CA PHE A 98 -13.77 1.72 -18.03
C PHE A 98 -14.78 0.68 -17.57
N ASP A 99 -15.57 0.18 -18.51
CA ASP A 99 -16.46 -0.96 -18.31
C ASP A 99 -15.76 -2.24 -18.82
N SER A 100 -15.14 -2.96 -17.89
CA SER A 100 -14.52 -4.24 -18.18
C SER A 100 -14.70 -5.19 -17.00
N PRO A 101 -14.56 -6.52 -17.21
CA PRO A 101 -14.68 -7.50 -16.14
C PRO A 101 -13.78 -7.21 -14.94
N PHE A 102 -12.56 -6.73 -15.17
CA PHE A 102 -11.62 -6.34 -14.11
C PHE A 102 -12.16 -5.17 -13.29
N TRP A 103 -12.53 -4.07 -13.94
CA TRP A 103 -13.00 -2.88 -13.24
C TRP A 103 -14.33 -3.10 -12.53
N ASN A 104 -15.22 -3.92 -13.11
CA ASN A 104 -16.46 -4.32 -12.46
C ASN A 104 -16.21 -5.18 -11.23
N TYR A 105 -15.25 -6.12 -11.29
CA TYR A 105 -14.84 -6.90 -10.13
C TYR A 105 -14.27 -6.01 -9.02
N VAL A 106 -13.35 -5.11 -9.32
CA VAL A 106 -12.73 -4.21 -8.33
C VAL A 106 -13.77 -3.39 -7.55
N LYS A 107 -14.81 -2.92 -8.23
CA LYS A 107 -15.92 -2.18 -7.58
C LYS A 107 -16.66 -3.01 -6.52
N THR A 108 -16.62 -4.34 -6.62
CA THR A 108 -17.26 -5.25 -5.65
C THR A 108 -16.41 -5.55 -4.43
N ILE A 109 -15.10 -5.30 -4.47
CA ILE A 109 -14.21 -5.57 -3.33
C ILE A 109 -14.62 -4.70 -2.13
N PRO A 110 -14.77 -5.28 -0.92
CA PRO A 110 -15.05 -4.51 0.27
C PRO A 110 -14.00 -3.41 0.48
N PHE A 111 -14.47 -2.24 0.82
CA PHE A 111 -13.61 -1.10 1.11
C PHE A 111 -13.82 -0.67 2.56
N THR A 112 -12.75 -0.65 3.32
CA THR A 112 -12.77 -0.13 4.68
C THR A 112 -12.23 1.29 4.63
N PRO A 113 -13.03 2.30 5.00
CA PRO A 113 -12.54 3.68 5.05
C PRO A 113 -11.27 3.77 5.89
N ILE A 114 -10.29 4.53 5.40
CA ILE A 114 -9.05 4.76 6.13
C ILE A 114 -9.40 5.59 7.36
N GLU A 115 -9.35 4.97 8.54
CA GLU A 115 -9.43 5.72 9.79
C GLU A 115 -8.13 6.48 9.97
N LYS A 116 -8.22 7.79 10.18
CA LYS A 116 -7.04 8.59 10.53
C LYS A 116 -6.44 8.07 11.82
N PRO A 117 -5.15 7.76 11.85
CA PRO A 117 -4.48 7.43 13.11
C PRO A 117 -4.66 8.59 14.10
N VAL A 118 -5.07 8.27 15.33
CA VAL A 118 -5.18 9.25 16.40
C VAL A 118 -3.78 9.81 16.68
N GLY A 119 -3.59 11.11 16.48
CA GLY A 119 -2.31 11.81 16.74
C GLY A 119 -1.49 12.18 15.49
N GLU A 120 -1.95 11.84 14.29
CA GLU A 120 -1.30 12.25 13.04
C GLU A 120 -2.01 13.43 12.36
N GLU A 121 -2.04 14.57 13.05
CA GLU A 121 -2.60 15.79 12.46
C GLU A 121 -1.84 16.30 11.23
N ASN A 122 -0.60 15.87 11.02
CA ASN A 122 0.26 16.35 9.95
C ASN A 122 0.40 15.44 8.73
N TYR A 123 0.01 14.15 8.80
CA TYR A 123 0.04 13.25 7.63
C TYR A 123 -1.19 13.42 6.74
N GLY A 124 -2.27 13.99 7.29
CA GLY A 124 -3.56 14.13 6.63
C GLY A 124 -3.65 15.26 5.61
N GLN A 125 -2.76 16.23 5.63
CA GLN A 125 -2.96 17.43 4.82
C GLN A 125 -2.70 17.13 3.34
N TRP A 126 -1.67 16.40 3.02
CA TRP A 126 -1.33 16.05 1.63
C TRP A 126 -2.32 15.09 0.99
N GLY A 127 -2.73 14.07 1.71
CA GLY A 127 -3.75 13.13 1.26
C GLY A 127 -5.13 13.78 1.19
N LYS A 128 -5.49 14.63 2.14
CA LYS A 128 -6.79 15.30 2.21
C LYS A 128 -6.97 16.35 1.11
N GLU A 129 -5.96 17.19 0.86
CA GLU A 129 -6.01 18.17 -0.22
C GLU A 129 -6.10 17.51 -1.59
N SER A 130 -5.44 16.38 -1.79
CA SER A 130 -5.55 15.57 -2.99
C SER A 130 -6.95 14.95 -3.15
N PHE A 131 -7.56 14.52 -2.05
CA PHE A 131 -8.90 13.95 -2.03
C PHE A 131 -10.00 15.01 -2.24
N ASP A 132 -9.94 16.11 -1.51
CA ASP A 132 -10.93 17.19 -1.59
C ASP A 132 -10.90 17.85 -2.99
N ASN A 133 -9.73 18.11 -3.56
CA ASN A 133 -9.57 18.61 -4.91
C ASN A 133 -10.08 17.67 -6.01
N TRP A 134 -10.12 16.38 -5.74
CA TRP A 134 -10.59 15.40 -6.72
C TRP A 134 -12.11 15.25 -6.70
N GLU A 135 -12.75 15.29 -5.53
CA GLU A 135 -14.22 15.30 -5.40
C GLU A 135 -14.86 16.55 -6.02
N GLU A 136 -14.19 17.71 -5.92
CA GLU A 136 -14.70 18.96 -6.52
C GLU A 136 -14.58 19.01 -8.05
N ASN A 137 -13.73 18.18 -8.68
CA ASN A 137 -13.48 18.19 -10.12
C ASN A 137 -14.06 16.98 -10.88
N THR A 138 -14.85 16.13 -10.24
CA THR A 138 -15.55 14.99 -10.86
C THR A 138 -17.03 15.11 -10.80
#